data_4c752d7510ef209dd7ae09c95d97546f
#
_entry.id   4c752d7510ef209dd7ae09c95d97546f
#
_cell.length_a   1.000
_cell.length_b   1.000
_cell.length_c   1.000
_cell.angle_alpha   90.00
_cell.angle_beta   90.00
_cell.angle_gamma   90.00
#
_symmetry.space_group_name_H-M   'P 1'
#
loop_
_entity.id
_entity.type
_entity.pdbx_description
1 polymer ?
#
loop_
_entity_poly.entity_id
_entity_poly.type
_entity_poly.pdbx_seq_one_letter_code
_entity_poly.pdbx_strand_id
1 'polypeptide(L)'
;MVSKVTNVRAYIEEKSTPCPPSGCWLWDGGVNPSGYGVLGIIGRNQRAHRVSFEEFNGPIPEGMHVLHRCDVKSCVNPNHLYAGTVQDNANDRVKRGMGRKPRVEACKRGHPTENIGSRNKWGHCIVCYQEMLKRMAAERKASDANG
;
A
#
# COMPACT_ATOMS: atom_id res chain seq x y z
N MET A 1 20.04 15.42 17.95
CA MET A 1 19.38 16.62 18.52
C MET A 1 17.95 16.65 18.06
N VAL A 2 17.02 16.55 18.99
CA VAL A 2 15.60 16.68 18.66
C VAL A 2 15.33 18.16 18.52
N SER A 3 15.27 18.67 17.30
CA SER A 3 14.88 20.05 17.04
C SER A 3 13.45 20.24 17.55
N LYS A 4 13.27 21.12 18.55
CA LYS A 4 11.96 21.64 18.90
C LYS A 4 11.42 22.39 17.69
N VAL A 5 10.62 21.71 16.87
CA VAL A 5 9.90 22.38 15.79
C VAL A 5 8.83 23.25 16.44
N THR A 6 9.11 24.52 16.56
CA THR A 6 8.22 25.52 17.17
C THR A 6 7.07 25.90 16.24
N ASN A 7 7.27 25.76 14.93
CA ASN A 7 6.23 26.00 13.92
C ASN A 7 6.23 24.82 12.94
N VAL A 8 5.33 23.87 13.17
CA VAL A 8 5.23 22.63 12.39
C VAL A 8 4.81 22.92 10.94
N ARG A 9 3.94 23.90 10.72
CA ARG A 9 3.49 24.32 9.39
C ARG A 9 4.65 24.81 8.55
N ALA A 10 5.43 25.78 9.05
CA ALA A 10 6.60 26.30 8.35
C ALA A 10 7.65 25.21 8.09
N TYR A 11 7.82 24.28 9.01
CA TYR A 11 8.74 23.16 8.85
C TYR A 11 8.30 22.21 7.72
N ILE A 12 7.00 21.93 7.59
CA ILE A 12 6.46 21.11 6.51
C ILE A 12 6.68 21.80 5.16
N GLU A 13 6.42 23.10 5.07
CA GLU A 13 6.64 23.89 3.86
C GLU A 13 8.13 23.93 3.46
N GLU A 14 9.03 24.13 4.42
CA GLU A 14 10.48 24.12 4.19
C GLU A 14 11.02 22.74 3.76
N LYS A 15 10.48 21.67 4.35
CA LYS A 15 10.91 20.27 4.10
C LYS A 15 10.11 19.57 3.02
N SER A 16 9.50 20.31 2.14
CA SER A 16 8.79 19.74 0.98
C SER A 16 9.11 20.50 -0.29
N THR A 17 9.35 19.76 -1.38
CA THR A 17 9.59 20.33 -2.70
C THR A 17 8.30 20.33 -3.52
N PRO A 18 7.80 21.52 -3.98
CA PRO A 18 6.65 21.57 -4.87
C PRO A 18 6.95 20.92 -6.22
N CYS A 19 6.02 20.12 -6.71
CA CYS A 19 6.08 19.52 -8.03
C CYS A 19 5.02 20.18 -8.94
N PRO A 20 5.38 21.20 -9.74
CA PRO A 20 4.41 22.02 -10.49
C PRO A 20 3.44 21.23 -11.38
N PRO A 21 3.87 20.20 -12.12
CA PRO A 21 2.95 19.46 -12.99
C PRO A 21 1.83 18.73 -12.23
N SER A 22 2.12 18.22 -11.03
CA SER A 22 1.16 17.45 -10.22
C SER A 22 0.53 18.24 -9.08
N GLY A 23 1.10 19.38 -8.71
CA GLY A 23 0.74 20.12 -7.51
C GLY A 23 1.13 19.45 -6.19
N CYS A 24 1.84 18.32 -6.24
CA CYS A 24 2.31 17.65 -5.04
C CYS A 24 3.40 18.45 -4.32
N TRP A 25 3.41 18.36 -2.99
CA TRP A 25 4.53 18.76 -2.16
C TRP A 25 5.25 17.50 -1.73
N LEU A 26 6.40 17.23 -2.33
CA LEU A 26 7.16 16.01 -2.07
C LEU A 26 8.01 16.19 -0.81
N TRP A 27 7.85 15.29 0.14
CA TRP A 27 8.58 15.32 1.41
C TRP A 27 10.06 15.01 1.21
N ASP A 28 10.93 15.93 1.64
CA ASP A 28 12.39 15.82 1.52
C ASP A 28 13.05 15.21 2.76
N GLY A 29 12.28 14.87 3.79
CA GLY A 29 12.77 14.22 4.99
C GLY A 29 12.82 12.69 4.87
N GLY A 30 13.06 12.02 6.00
CA GLY A 30 13.09 10.56 6.06
C GLY A 30 11.78 9.93 5.61
N VAL A 31 11.87 8.74 5.02
CA VAL A 31 10.74 7.91 4.63
C VAL A 31 10.78 6.56 5.34
N ASN A 32 9.61 5.99 5.64
CA ASN A 32 9.53 4.65 6.19
C ASN A 32 9.64 3.58 5.08
N PRO A 33 9.84 2.29 5.41
CA PRO A 33 9.92 1.21 4.42
C PRO A 33 8.70 1.09 3.49
N SER A 34 7.56 1.64 3.88
CA SER A 34 6.35 1.68 3.04
C SER A 34 6.30 2.87 2.09
N GLY A 35 7.31 3.78 2.12
CA GLY A 35 7.43 4.94 1.25
C GLY A 35 6.68 6.19 1.73
N TYR A 36 6.18 6.21 2.97
CA TYR A 36 5.56 7.40 3.55
C TYR A 36 6.60 8.29 4.24
N GLY A 37 6.49 9.60 4.07
CA GLY A 37 7.29 10.58 4.79
C GLY A 37 7.11 10.44 6.31
N VAL A 38 8.22 10.58 7.02
CA VAL A 38 8.26 10.51 8.49
C VAL A 38 8.78 11.83 9.05
N LEU A 39 8.10 12.34 10.05
CA LEU A 39 8.43 13.56 10.77
C LEU A 39 8.57 13.25 12.26
N GLY A 40 9.72 13.58 12.84
CA GLY A 40 9.98 13.46 14.26
C GLY A 40 9.52 14.71 15.02
N ILE A 41 8.45 14.59 15.81
CA ILE A 41 7.97 15.66 16.69
C ILE A 41 8.00 15.13 18.12
N ILE A 42 8.65 15.88 19.03
CA ILE A 42 8.69 15.60 20.48
C ILE A 42 9.04 14.14 20.77
N GLY A 43 10.11 13.62 20.14
CA GLY A 43 10.59 12.25 20.36
C GLY A 43 9.71 11.14 19.78
N ARG A 44 8.70 11.46 19.00
CA ARG A 44 7.83 10.48 18.31
C ARG A 44 7.90 10.64 16.80
N ASN A 45 8.05 9.53 16.10
CA ASN A 45 7.97 9.50 14.64
C ASN A 45 6.50 9.43 14.22
N GLN A 46 6.07 10.47 13.49
CA GLN A 46 4.73 10.55 12.92
C GLN A 46 4.80 10.56 11.40
N ARG A 47 3.72 10.17 10.74
CA ARG A 47 3.64 10.25 9.27
C ARG A 47 3.48 11.71 8.86
N ALA A 48 4.38 12.22 8.02
CA ALA A 48 4.43 13.62 7.62
C ALA A 48 3.10 14.12 7.02
N HIS A 49 2.44 13.31 6.17
CA HIS A 49 1.14 13.67 5.58
C HIS A 49 0.01 13.79 6.63
N ARG A 50 0.04 12.99 7.73
CA ARG A 50 -0.95 13.14 8.81
C ARG A 50 -0.76 14.44 9.55
N VAL A 51 0.48 14.74 9.90
CA VAL A 51 0.83 16.00 10.57
C VAL A 51 0.47 17.20 9.68
N SER A 52 0.76 17.12 8.38
CA SER A 52 0.35 18.14 7.43
C SER A 52 -1.17 18.34 7.41
N PHE A 53 -1.92 17.24 7.36
CA PHE A 53 -3.39 17.34 7.37
C PHE A 53 -3.89 18.02 8.64
N GLU A 54 -3.40 17.63 9.82
CA GLU A 54 -3.81 18.21 11.11
C GLU A 54 -3.48 19.69 11.20
N GLU A 55 -2.31 20.10 10.72
CA GLU A 55 -1.85 21.50 10.76
C GLU A 55 -2.62 22.43 9.82
N PHE A 56 -3.01 21.94 8.65
CA PHE A 56 -3.63 22.79 7.61
C PHE A 56 -5.16 22.62 7.52
N ASN A 57 -5.68 21.42 7.78
CA ASN A 57 -7.09 21.08 7.60
C ASN A 57 -7.82 20.84 8.94
N GLY A 58 -7.10 20.77 10.05
CA GLY A 58 -7.65 20.53 11.37
C GLY A 58 -7.56 19.06 11.81
N PRO A 59 -8.07 18.74 13.02
CA PRO A 59 -7.91 17.43 13.63
C PRO A 59 -8.51 16.31 12.79
N ILE A 60 -7.83 15.16 12.77
CA ILE A 60 -8.32 13.96 12.09
C ILE A 60 -9.50 13.40 12.90
N PRO A 61 -10.70 13.24 12.32
CA PRO A 61 -11.84 12.67 13.02
C PRO A 61 -11.55 11.25 13.51
N GLU A 62 -12.15 10.87 14.63
CA GLU A 62 -11.96 9.55 15.22
C GLU A 62 -12.35 8.43 14.25
N GLY A 63 -11.51 7.39 14.17
CA GLY A 63 -11.70 6.26 13.26
C GLY A 63 -11.37 6.55 11.79
N MET A 64 -10.96 7.77 11.45
CA MET A 64 -10.57 8.11 10.07
C MET A 64 -9.06 8.04 9.84
N HIS A 65 -8.71 7.84 8.59
CA HIS A 65 -7.34 7.85 8.09
C HIS A 65 -7.12 9.04 7.15
N VAL A 66 -5.90 9.56 7.12
CA VAL A 66 -5.53 10.55 6.10
C VAL A 66 -5.12 9.81 4.84
N LEU A 67 -5.84 10.08 3.77
CA LEU A 67 -5.70 9.45 2.45
C LEU A 67 -5.21 10.48 1.43
N HIS A 68 -4.58 9.99 0.35
CA HIS A 68 -4.07 10.82 -0.73
C HIS A 68 -4.99 10.76 -1.95
N ARG A 69 -5.40 11.93 -2.46
CA ARG A 69 -6.09 12.04 -3.76
C ARG A 69 -5.14 11.79 -4.93
N CYS A 70 -3.87 12.16 -4.78
CA CYS A 70 -2.82 12.06 -5.80
C CYS A 70 -2.09 10.71 -5.82
N ASP A 71 -2.34 9.82 -4.85
CA ASP A 71 -1.69 8.50 -4.70
C ASP A 71 -0.16 8.53 -4.45
N VAL A 72 0.41 9.69 -4.25
CA VAL A 72 1.84 9.87 -3.96
C VAL A 72 2.06 9.80 -2.46
N LYS A 73 2.68 8.74 -1.98
CA LYS A 73 2.87 8.45 -0.54
C LYS A 73 3.74 9.48 0.18
N SER A 74 4.67 10.11 -0.53
CA SER A 74 5.53 11.17 0.00
C SER A 74 4.93 12.57 -0.10
N CYS A 75 3.73 12.71 -0.68
CA CYS A 75 3.06 14.00 -0.80
C CYS A 75 2.54 14.46 0.56
N VAL A 76 2.83 15.70 0.92
CA VAL A 76 2.35 16.37 2.14
C VAL A 76 1.48 17.59 1.83
N ASN A 77 1.09 17.81 0.55
CA ASN A 77 0.20 18.91 0.18
C ASN A 77 -1.17 18.73 0.83
N PRO A 78 -1.63 19.65 1.70
CA PRO A 78 -2.91 19.52 2.39
C PRO A 78 -4.12 19.45 1.43
N ASN A 79 -4.03 20.06 0.25
CA ASN A 79 -5.09 20.00 -0.77
C ASN A 79 -5.21 18.62 -1.45
N HIS A 80 -4.15 17.80 -1.35
CA HIS A 80 -4.12 16.42 -1.86
C HIS A 80 -4.49 15.39 -0.79
N LEU A 81 -4.74 15.83 0.44
CA LEU A 81 -5.06 14.99 1.57
C LEU A 81 -6.54 15.13 1.95
N TYR A 82 -7.12 14.05 2.42
CA TYR A 82 -8.47 14.07 2.98
C TYR A 82 -8.63 13.00 4.06
N ALA A 83 -9.54 13.24 5.00
CA ALA A 83 -9.91 12.24 6.00
C ALA A 83 -10.93 11.27 5.38
N GLY A 84 -10.68 9.99 5.47
CA GLY A 84 -11.55 8.95 4.94
C GLY A 84 -11.48 7.66 5.74
N THR A 85 -12.46 6.80 5.54
CA THR A 85 -12.57 5.50 6.18
C THR A 85 -11.68 4.45 5.51
N VAL A 86 -11.54 3.29 6.13
CA VAL A 86 -10.90 2.11 5.50
C VAL A 86 -11.63 1.72 4.22
N GLN A 87 -12.95 1.88 4.19
CA GLN A 87 -13.78 1.59 3.02
C GLN A 87 -13.51 2.57 1.86
N ASP A 88 -13.33 3.87 2.18
CA ASP A 88 -12.98 4.87 1.16
C ASP A 88 -11.62 4.56 0.53
N ASN A 89 -10.63 4.17 1.33
CA ASN A 89 -9.33 3.75 0.83
C ASN A 89 -9.43 2.50 -0.08
N ALA A 90 -10.28 1.54 0.29
CA ALA A 90 -10.52 0.35 -0.54
C ALA A 90 -11.21 0.72 -1.86
N ASN A 91 -12.22 1.59 -1.81
CA ASN A 91 -12.95 2.06 -2.98
C ASN A 91 -12.05 2.87 -3.93
N ASP A 92 -11.18 3.71 -3.40
CA ASP A 92 -10.22 4.48 -4.19
C ASP A 92 -9.22 3.58 -4.91
N ARG A 93 -8.75 2.52 -4.24
CA ARG A 93 -7.90 1.51 -4.88
C ARG A 93 -8.60 0.79 -6.03
N VAL A 94 -9.89 0.48 -5.88
CA VAL A 94 -10.69 -0.13 -6.94
C VAL A 94 -10.87 0.83 -8.11
N LYS A 95 -11.25 2.09 -7.86
CA LYS A 95 -11.41 3.12 -8.89
C LYS A 95 -10.15 3.35 -9.71
N ARG A 96 -8.98 3.21 -9.10
CA ARG A 96 -7.65 3.36 -9.74
C ARG A 96 -7.16 2.09 -10.44
N GLY A 97 -7.98 1.04 -10.53
CA GLY A 97 -7.60 -0.25 -11.12
C GLY A 97 -6.62 -1.06 -10.26
N MET A 98 -6.34 -0.64 -9.02
CA MET A 98 -5.51 -1.36 -8.06
C MET A 98 -6.32 -2.29 -7.15
N GLY A 99 -7.59 -2.51 -7.47
CA GLY A 99 -8.45 -3.48 -6.81
C GLY A 99 -7.92 -4.91 -7.01
N ARG A 100 -8.51 -5.87 -6.28
CA ARG A 100 -8.29 -7.29 -6.57
C ARG A 100 -8.57 -7.50 -8.06
N LYS A 101 -7.60 -8.06 -8.77
CA LYS A 101 -7.83 -8.53 -10.14
C LYS A 101 -9.12 -9.35 -10.13
N PRO A 102 -10.03 -9.14 -11.10
CA PRO A 102 -11.23 -9.96 -11.18
C PRO A 102 -10.82 -11.43 -11.12
N ARG A 103 -11.59 -12.24 -10.40
CA ARG A 103 -11.36 -13.67 -10.38
C ARG A 103 -11.49 -14.17 -11.81
N VAL A 104 -10.39 -14.61 -12.38
CA VAL A 104 -10.45 -15.28 -13.68
C VAL A 104 -11.28 -16.56 -13.51
N GLU A 105 -12.25 -16.75 -14.37
CA GLU A 105 -13.16 -17.90 -14.37
C GLU A 105 -12.41 -19.22 -14.48
N ALA A 106 -11.28 -19.20 -15.18
CA ALA A 106 -10.39 -20.37 -15.31
C ALA A 106 -8.92 -19.97 -15.16
N CYS A 107 -8.08 -20.91 -14.77
CA CYS A 107 -6.62 -20.72 -14.80
C CYS A 107 -6.09 -20.82 -16.25
N LYS A 108 -4.82 -20.51 -16.48
CA LYS A 108 -4.18 -20.60 -17.82
C LYS A 108 -4.30 -21.97 -18.50
N ARG A 109 -4.59 -23.04 -17.74
CA ARG A 109 -4.81 -24.39 -18.25
C ARG A 109 -6.29 -24.76 -18.36
N GLY A 110 -7.21 -23.79 -18.19
CA GLY A 110 -8.64 -24.00 -18.34
C GLY A 110 -9.38 -24.58 -17.10
N HIS A 111 -8.69 -24.84 -15.98
CA HIS A 111 -9.39 -25.30 -14.77
C HIS A 111 -10.25 -24.18 -14.17
N PRO A 112 -11.53 -24.44 -13.85
CA PRO A 112 -12.42 -23.44 -13.27
C PRO A 112 -11.87 -22.95 -11.92
N THR A 113 -11.89 -21.64 -11.71
CA THR A 113 -11.35 -20.98 -10.50
C THR A 113 -12.39 -20.07 -9.83
N GLU A 114 -13.65 -20.23 -10.17
CA GLU A 114 -14.77 -19.39 -9.70
C GLU A 114 -15.12 -19.64 -8.22
N ASN A 115 -14.90 -20.86 -7.74
CA ASN A 115 -15.30 -21.28 -6.40
C ASN A 115 -14.26 -20.92 -5.32
N ILE A 116 -14.78 -20.65 -4.12
CA ILE A 116 -13.94 -20.52 -2.92
C ILE A 116 -13.19 -21.86 -2.72
N GLY A 117 -11.85 -21.78 -2.64
CA GLY A 117 -11.02 -22.98 -2.51
C GLY A 117 -10.43 -23.52 -3.83
N SER A 118 -10.77 -22.92 -4.98
CA SER A 118 -10.15 -23.27 -6.26
C SER A 118 -8.67 -22.81 -6.37
N ARG A 119 -8.22 -22.00 -5.43
CA ARG A 119 -6.81 -21.55 -5.32
C ARG A 119 -6.27 -21.81 -3.92
N ASN A 120 -5.00 -22.21 -3.86
CA ASN A 120 -4.30 -22.38 -2.58
C ASN A 120 -3.99 -21.01 -1.92
N LYS A 121 -3.44 -21.04 -0.72
CA LYS A 121 -3.06 -19.83 0.06
C LYS A 121 -2.06 -18.89 -0.67
N TRP A 122 -1.35 -19.38 -1.66
CA TRP A 122 -0.42 -18.61 -2.50
C TRP A 122 -1.06 -18.11 -3.81
N GLY A 123 -2.36 -18.37 -4.03
CA GLY A 123 -3.10 -17.91 -5.20
C GLY A 123 -2.99 -18.79 -6.45
N HIS A 124 -2.35 -19.96 -6.36
CA HIS A 124 -2.24 -20.91 -7.47
C HIS A 124 -3.51 -21.76 -7.59
N CYS A 125 -3.90 -22.11 -8.82
CA CYS A 125 -4.97 -23.05 -9.07
C CYS A 125 -4.66 -24.39 -8.36
N ILE A 126 -5.62 -24.87 -7.56
CA ILE A 126 -5.40 -26.04 -6.71
C ILE A 126 -5.19 -27.32 -7.54
N VAL A 127 -5.88 -27.45 -8.67
CA VAL A 127 -5.73 -28.58 -9.60
C VAL A 127 -4.33 -28.61 -10.20
N CYS A 128 -3.87 -27.49 -10.74
CA CYS A 128 -2.50 -27.37 -11.27
C CYS A 128 -1.43 -27.67 -10.21
N TYR A 129 -1.66 -27.23 -8.97
CA TYR A 129 -0.74 -27.48 -7.87
C TYR A 129 -0.70 -28.96 -7.48
N GLN A 130 -1.85 -29.62 -7.42
CA GLN A 130 -1.93 -31.07 -7.15
C GLN A 130 -1.27 -31.90 -8.27
N GLU A 131 -1.48 -31.56 -9.53
CA GLU A 131 -0.84 -32.19 -10.68
C GLU A 131 0.69 -32.03 -10.61
N MET A 132 1.17 -30.85 -10.27
CA MET A 132 2.60 -30.61 -10.06
C MET A 132 3.16 -31.51 -8.96
N LEU A 133 2.48 -31.62 -7.81
CA LEU A 133 2.92 -32.47 -6.70
C LEU A 133 2.96 -33.96 -7.11
N LYS A 134 1.96 -34.44 -7.87
CA LYS A 134 1.94 -35.83 -8.39
C LYS A 134 3.12 -36.10 -9.32
N ARG A 135 3.45 -35.15 -10.22
CA ARG A 135 4.62 -35.26 -11.08
C ARG A 135 5.92 -35.34 -10.29
N MET A 136 6.12 -34.44 -9.33
CA MET A 136 7.31 -34.42 -8.48
C MET A 136 7.45 -35.71 -7.66
N ALA A 137 6.33 -36.27 -7.18
CA ALA A 137 6.34 -37.54 -6.45
C ALA A 137 6.69 -38.74 -7.38
N ALA A 138 6.24 -38.73 -8.63
CA ALA A 138 6.57 -39.75 -9.62
C ALA A 138 8.08 -39.69 -10.02
N GLU A 139 8.61 -38.49 -10.22
CA GLU A 139 10.02 -38.27 -10.51
C GLU A 139 10.94 -38.74 -9.37
N ARG A 140 10.55 -38.50 -8.11
CA ARG A 140 11.27 -39.02 -6.94
C ARG A 140 11.30 -40.55 -6.92
N LYS A 141 10.13 -41.19 -7.14
CA LYS A 141 10.06 -42.65 -7.19
C LYS A 141 10.89 -43.25 -8.33
N ALA A 142 10.97 -42.57 -9.48
CA ALA A 142 11.79 -43.03 -10.59
C ALA A 142 13.29 -42.88 -10.31
N SER A 143 13.71 -41.86 -9.56
CA SER A 143 15.11 -41.67 -9.16
C SER A 143 15.53 -42.67 -8.09
N ASP A 144 14.61 -43.03 -7.17
CA ASP A 144 14.90 -44.03 -6.12
C ASP A 144 14.93 -45.50 -6.67
N ALA A 145 14.32 -45.74 -7.84
CA ALA A 145 14.33 -47.08 -8.50
C ALA A 145 15.57 -47.32 -9.34
N ASN A 146 16.40 -46.33 -9.59
CA ASN A 146 17.62 -46.39 -10.43
C ASN A 146 18.92 -46.24 -9.64
N GLY A 147 18.84 -46.31 -8.29
CA GLY A 147 19.99 -46.27 -7.38
C GLY A 147 20.36 -47.62 -6.79
#